data_0735dfba3857e9bd7e5c2a68098bbe24
#
_entry.id   0735dfba3857e9bd7e5c2a68098bbe24
#
_cell.length_a   1.000
_cell.length_b   1.000
_cell.length_c   1.000
_cell.angle_alpha   90.00
_cell.angle_beta   90.00
_cell.angle_gamma   90.00
#
_symmetry.space_group_name_H-M   'P 1'
#
loop_
_entity.id
_entity.type
_entity.pdbx_description
1 polymer ?
#
loop_
_entity_poly.entity_id
_entity_poly.type
_entity_poly.pdbx_seq_one_letter_code
_entity_poly.pdbx_strand_id
1 'polypeptide(L)' 'RNTGEAPRPKTMFEPGEELLVVDGPFTDFKGVVEEVQYEKSRLTLTINVFNRPTQGEGEFRQVEKAN' A
#
# COMPACT_ATOMS: atom_id res chain seq x y z
N ARG A 1 -1.11 -11.79 -12.42
CA ARG A 1 -1.36 -12.17 -11.85
C ARG A 1 -2.61 -12.65 -11.70
N ASN A 2 -3.17 -12.83 -11.58
CA ASN A 2 -4.12 -13.25 -11.34
C ASN A 2 -4.87 -13.92 -12.11
N THR A 3 -5.07 -14.78 -12.11
CA THR A 3 -5.57 -15.53 -12.95
C THR A 3 -6.79 -16.18 -12.54
N GLY A 4 -7.86 -16.11 -13.16
CA GLY A 4 -9.09 -16.76 -12.85
C GLY A 4 -9.77 -16.25 -11.60
N GLU A 5 -9.27 -15.20 -11.07
CA GLU A 5 -9.83 -14.63 -9.88
C GLU A 5 -10.74 -13.49 -10.22
N ALA A 6 -11.75 -13.30 -9.40
CA ALA A 6 -12.58 -12.13 -9.58
C ALA A 6 -11.75 -10.89 -9.30
N PRO A 7 -11.95 -9.81 -10.07
CA PRO A 7 -11.20 -8.59 -9.82
C PRO A 7 -11.53 -8.04 -8.46
N ARG A 8 -10.51 -7.55 -7.79
CA ARG A 8 -10.70 -6.94 -6.49
C ARG A 8 -10.90 -5.46 -6.63
N PRO A 9 -11.70 -4.85 -5.74
CA PRO A 9 -11.80 -3.40 -5.72
C PRO A 9 -10.44 -2.77 -5.50
N LYS A 10 -10.24 -1.61 -6.07
CA LYS A 10 -8.96 -0.93 -5.93
C LYS A 10 -8.70 -0.52 -4.50
N THR A 11 -9.73 -0.44 -3.69
CA THR A 11 -9.57 -0.04 -2.30
C THR A 11 -9.37 -1.21 -1.37
N MET A 12 -9.27 -2.40 -1.92
CA MET A 12 -9.02 -3.57 -1.08
C MET A 12 -7.54 -3.88 -1.07
N PHE A 13 -6.93 -3.74 0.09
CA PHE A 13 -5.53 -4.04 0.27
C PHE A 13 -5.37 -5.09 1.34
N GLU A 14 -4.28 -5.83 1.28
CA GLU A 14 -4.03 -6.90 2.24
C GLU A 14 -2.61 -6.80 2.76
N PRO A 15 -2.38 -7.25 3.99
CA PRO A 15 -1.02 -7.26 4.52
C PRO A 15 -0.10 -8.10 3.64
N GLY A 16 1.09 -7.61 3.45
CA GLY A 16 2.07 -8.27 2.60
C GLY A 16 2.02 -7.86 1.16
N GLU A 17 1.08 -7.01 0.80
CA GLU A 17 0.94 -6.58 -0.58
C GLU A 17 1.82 -5.38 -0.84
N GLU A 18 2.38 -5.33 -2.04
CA GLU A 18 3.24 -4.21 -2.40
C GLU A 18 2.42 -3.12 -3.05
N LEU A 19 2.61 -1.91 -2.57
CA LEU A 19 1.88 -0.76 -3.07
C LEU A 19 2.86 0.33 -3.46
N LEU A 20 2.40 1.20 -4.35
CA LEU A 20 3.14 2.38 -4.75
C LEU A 20 2.45 3.60 -4.15
N VAL A 21 3.20 4.42 -3.46
CA VAL A 21 2.66 5.66 -2.91
C VAL A 21 2.64 6.69 -4.02
N VAL A 22 1.45 7.26 -4.25
CA VAL A 22 1.28 8.22 -5.33
C VAL A 22 1.01 9.62 -4.83
N ASP A 23 0.87 9.79 -3.52
CA ASP A 23 0.59 11.10 -2.95
C ASP A 23 1.18 11.14 -1.56
N GLY A 24 1.53 12.34 -1.11
CA GLY A 24 2.06 12.50 0.22
C GLY A 24 3.57 12.58 0.21
N PRO A 25 4.17 12.56 1.41
CA PRO A 25 5.62 12.73 1.51
C PRO A 25 6.44 11.57 0.94
N PHE A 26 5.80 10.43 0.73
CA PHE A 26 6.52 9.27 0.21
C PHE A 26 6.12 8.95 -1.22
N THR A 27 5.70 9.96 -1.96
CA THR A 27 5.34 9.77 -3.37
C THR A 27 6.48 9.12 -4.13
N ASP A 28 6.14 8.15 -4.98
CA ASP A 28 7.10 7.41 -5.80
C ASP A 28 7.89 6.37 -5.03
N PHE A 29 7.58 6.16 -3.78
CA PHE A 29 8.18 5.05 -3.04
C PHE A 29 7.24 3.87 -3.03
N LYS A 30 7.81 2.69 -3.04
CA LYS A 30 7.04 1.47 -2.90
C LYS A 30 7.11 1.00 -1.46
N GLY A 31 6.00 0.48 -0.99
CA GLY A 31 5.94 -0.03 0.36
C GLY A 31 5.19 -1.34 0.42
N VAL A 32 5.37 -2.05 1.51
CA VAL A 32 4.67 -3.30 1.74
C VAL A 32 3.66 -3.04 2.85
N VAL A 33 2.43 -3.49 2.61
CA VAL A 33 1.36 -3.28 3.57
C VAL A 33 1.63 -4.13 4.80
N GLU A 34 1.60 -3.49 5.95
CA GLU A 34 1.73 -4.19 7.21
C GLU A 34 0.38 -4.44 7.84
N GLU A 35 -0.49 -3.46 7.75
CA GLU A 35 -1.79 -3.56 8.37
C GLU A 35 -2.77 -2.67 7.63
N VAL A 36 -4.01 -3.10 7.56
CA VAL A 36 -5.05 -2.35 6.86
C VAL A 36 -6.17 -2.07 7.84
N GLN A 37 -6.60 -0.82 7.87
CA GLN A 37 -7.71 -0.39 8.72
C GLN A 37 -8.82 0.12 7.84
N TYR A 38 -9.73 -0.78 7.49
CA TYR A 38 -10.80 -0.43 6.57
C TYR A 38 -11.75 0.59 7.18
N GLU A 39 -11.91 0.54 8.48
CA GLU A 39 -12.82 1.47 9.14
C GLU A 39 -12.40 2.91 8.94
N LYS A 40 -11.11 3.13 8.91
CA LYS A 40 -10.57 4.47 8.79
C LYS A 40 -10.06 4.77 7.39
N SER A 41 -10.18 3.82 6.49
CA SER A 41 -9.66 3.96 5.14
C SER A 41 -8.17 4.28 5.16
N ARG A 42 -7.45 3.64 6.04
CA ARG A 42 -6.02 3.85 6.21
C ARG A 42 -5.30 2.52 6.24
N LEU A 43 -4.01 2.60 6.01
CA LEU A 43 -3.18 1.43 6.08
C LEU A 43 -1.78 1.82 6.51
N THR A 44 -1.06 0.86 7.01
CA THR A 44 0.31 1.05 7.44
C THR A 44 1.22 0.33 6.47
N LEU A 45 2.21 1.03 5.99
CA LEU A 45 3.17 0.47 5.05
C LEU A 45 4.56 0.51 5.66
N THR A 46 5.41 -0.39 5.19
CA THR A 46 6.83 -0.30 5.44
C THR A 46 7.51 0.09 4.15
N ILE A 47 8.15 1.23 4.15
CA ILE A 47 8.81 1.77 2.97
C ILE A 47 10.30 1.69 3.19
N ASN A 48 10.99 1.21 2.18
CA ASN A 48 12.44 1.08 2.26
C ASN A 48 13.08 2.38 1.79
N VAL A 49 13.51 3.19 2.71
CA VAL A 49 14.09 4.49 2.41
C VAL A 49 15.56 4.46 2.83
N PHE A 50 16.45 4.72 1.88
CA PHE A 50 17.88 4.77 2.17
C PHE A 50 18.36 3.50 2.87
N ASN A 51 17.89 2.36 2.40
CA ASN A 51 18.26 1.06 2.97
C ASN A 51 17.78 0.87 4.40
N ARG A 52 16.78 1.60 4.80
CA ARG A 52 16.20 1.46 6.12
C ARG A 52 14.71 1.28 6.01
N PRO A 53 14.17 0.32 6.73
CA PRO A 53 12.72 0.16 6.75
C PRO A 53 12.12 1.29 7.56
N THR A 54 11.19 1.98 6.94
CA THR A 54 10.50 3.10 7.57
C THR A 54 9.02 2.83 7.52
N GLN A 55 8.38 2.86 8.67
CA GLN A 55 6.95 2.68 8.72
C GLN A 55 6.25 3.99 8.46
N GLY A 56 5.23 3.94 7.65
CA GLY A 56 4.44 5.11 7.37
C GLY A 56 2.99 4.74 7.26
N GLU A 57 2.14 5.72 7.43
CA GLU A 57 0.72 5.55 7.27
C GLU A 57 0.27 6.25 6.01
N GLY A 58 -0.67 5.63 5.33
CA GLY A 58 -1.25 6.24 4.15
C GLY A 58 -2.73 5.97 4.11
N GLU A 59 -3.40 6.74 3.27
CA GLU A 59 -4.81 6.51 3.02
C GLU A 59 -4.95 5.70 1.74
N PHE A 60 -6.11 5.06 1.59
CA PHE A 60 -6.32 4.21 0.43
C PHE A 60 -6.12 4.97 -0.87
N ARG A 61 -6.49 6.25 -0.89
CA ARG A 61 -6.37 7.05 -2.09
C ARG A 61 -4.96 7.51 -2.37
N GLN A 62 -4.07 7.36 -1.40
CA GLN A 62 -2.70 7.82 -1.55
C GLN A 62 -1.78 6.74 -2.09
N VAL A 63 -2.28 5.53 -2.22
CA VAL A 63 -1.49 4.41 -2.67
C VAL A 63 -2.22 3.69 -3.78
N GLU A 64 -1.46 3.01 -4.61
CA GLU A 64 -2.00 2.16 -5.67
C GLU A 64 -1.26 0.85 -5.64
N LYS A 65 -1.91 -0.18 -6.15
CA LYS A 65 -1.25 -1.46 -6.23
C LYS A 65 -0.11 -1.40 -7.21
N ALA A 66 1.02 -1.90 -6.78
CA ALA A 66 2.22 -1.83 -7.61
C ALA A 66 2.18 -2.82 -8.76
N ASN A 67 1.32 -3.81 -8.66
CA ASN A 67 1.23 -4.79 -9.74
C ASN A 67 0.15 -4.42 -10.71
#